data_264d5bd4b0ea4918a565253ce221b8bb
#
_entry.id   264d5bd4b0ea4918a565253ce221b8bb
#
_cell.length_a   1.000
_cell.length_b   1.000
_cell.length_c   1.000
_cell.angle_alpha   90.00
_cell.angle_beta   90.00
_cell.angle_gamma   90.00
#
_symmetry.space_group_name_H-M   'P 1'
#
loop_
_entity.id
_entity.type
_entity.pdbx_description
1 polymer ?
#
loop_
_entity_poly.entity_id
_entity_poly.type
_entity_poly.pdbx_seq_one_letter_code
_entity_poly.pdbx_strand_id
1 'polypeptide(L)'
;MKLLKHILLLSLVFALLACNKSDDPEPPKPCAQTVIVFMPWADMTTYFKRNISDFENFVNTGNLDNQRVIVCIAYNSKRAGVVELSQNRRDTLFNYENPDFTLEKDLSQMLTDIIAAAPAERYALIIGGHGTGWLPKGASLDKPKLLAKTRYFGGQKDGYQIEIQTLATAIQNSGRRMEYILFDGCYMSNIETAYELKDVADYIIGSPTEIMIDGFPYADCAKYLFGNVDFDGLCRCFVDFYNNYSTPCGTIAVTDCRRLDDLAQTVRKINLSQEFDEAALSSTQKMDGYNPTVFYDFGDYFLHQCTDEDLSAELLQQLAAAVPYKAHTECYFSAVNGSHHINHYSGITISAPTDVFIRLGLKETKWWRATE
;
A
#
# COMPACT_ATOMS: atom_id res chain seq x y z
N MET A 1 9.84 50.38 -58.42
CA MET A 1 9.82 50.85 -57.02
C MET A 1 8.72 50.24 -56.17
N LYS A 2 7.48 49.97 -56.64
CA LYS A 2 6.40 49.40 -55.85
C LYS A 2 6.63 47.93 -55.51
N LEU A 3 7.21 47.12 -56.42
CA LEU A 3 7.45 45.66 -56.18
C LEU A 3 8.52 45.39 -55.11
N LEU A 4 9.57 46.25 -55.05
CA LEU A 4 10.65 46.11 -54.06
C LEU A 4 10.18 46.39 -52.62
N LYS A 5 9.19 47.29 -52.45
CA LYS A 5 8.60 47.58 -51.12
C LYS A 5 7.74 46.46 -50.59
N HIS A 6 7.09 45.67 -51.43
CA HIS A 6 6.27 44.53 -50.99
C HIS A 6 7.11 43.32 -50.63
N ILE A 7 8.27 43.11 -51.27
CA ILE A 7 9.22 42.04 -50.94
C ILE A 7 9.90 42.33 -49.60
N LEU A 8 10.26 43.62 -49.33
CA LEU A 8 10.84 44.01 -48.06
C LEU A 8 9.85 43.92 -46.88
N LEU A 9 8.56 44.19 -47.13
CA LEU A 9 7.51 44.03 -46.09
C LEU A 9 7.18 42.56 -45.78
N LEU A 10 7.22 41.67 -46.79
CA LEU A 10 7.00 40.25 -46.62
C LEU A 10 8.18 39.59 -45.87
N SER A 11 9.43 40.01 -46.10
CA SER A 11 10.58 39.48 -45.36
C SER A 11 10.60 39.93 -43.89
N LEU A 12 10.05 41.11 -43.57
CA LEU A 12 9.97 41.59 -42.17
C LEU A 12 8.87 40.86 -41.37
N VAL A 13 7.79 40.45 -42.04
CA VAL A 13 6.72 39.66 -41.39
C VAL A 13 7.18 38.22 -41.09
N PHE A 14 8.01 37.61 -41.93
CA PHE A 14 8.61 36.30 -41.65
C PHE A 14 9.70 36.33 -40.57
N ALA A 15 10.38 37.46 -40.36
CA ALA A 15 11.36 37.60 -39.28
C ALA A 15 10.71 37.79 -37.90
N LEU A 16 9.43 38.18 -37.80
CA LEU A 16 8.71 38.32 -36.54
C LEU A 16 8.00 37.01 -36.08
N LEU A 17 7.96 35.99 -36.92
CA LEU A 17 7.40 34.68 -36.58
C LEU A 17 8.46 33.66 -36.13
N ALA A 18 9.74 34.04 -36.10
CA ALA A 18 10.85 33.13 -35.76
C ALA A 18 11.42 33.30 -34.35
N CYS A 19 10.79 34.08 -33.47
CA CYS A 19 11.20 34.23 -32.07
C CYS A 19 10.01 34.15 -31.13
N ASN A 20 9.49 32.96 -30.95
CA ASN A 20 8.84 32.55 -29.69
C ASN A 20 9.29 31.11 -29.38
N LYS A 21 10.57 30.95 -29.07
CA LYS A 21 10.93 29.92 -28.09
C LYS A 21 10.49 30.50 -26.76
N SER A 22 9.38 30.01 -26.23
CA SER A 22 9.09 30.16 -24.82
C SER A 22 10.29 29.58 -24.08
N ASP A 23 10.94 30.37 -23.24
CA ASP A 23 11.95 29.90 -22.28
C ASP A 23 11.33 29.07 -21.17
N ASP A 24 10.12 28.53 -21.38
CA ASP A 24 9.53 27.59 -20.47
C ASP A 24 10.36 26.30 -20.46
N PRO A 25 10.84 25.87 -19.33
CA PRO A 25 11.62 24.63 -19.24
C PRO A 25 10.82 23.49 -19.86
N GLU A 26 11.47 22.73 -20.75
CA GLU A 26 10.82 21.54 -21.31
C GLU A 26 10.29 20.66 -20.14
N PRO A 27 9.04 20.15 -20.23
CA PRO A 27 8.51 19.28 -19.20
C PRO A 27 9.45 18.08 -19.03
N PRO A 28 9.65 17.61 -17.79
CA PRO A 28 10.55 16.50 -17.52
C PRO A 28 10.10 15.27 -18.32
N LYS A 29 11.07 14.58 -18.94
CA LYS A 29 10.78 13.37 -19.72
C LYS A 29 10.34 12.24 -18.77
N PRO A 30 9.31 11.46 -19.14
CA PRO A 30 8.91 10.31 -18.34
C PRO A 30 10.04 9.29 -18.20
N CYS A 31 10.24 8.78 -16.99
CA CYS A 31 11.09 7.62 -16.72
C CYS A 31 10.27 6.32 -16.78
N ALA A 32 10.92 5.16 -16.68
CA ALA A 32 10.21 3.88 -16.71
C ALA A 32 9.35 3.67 -15.45
N GLN A 33 9.83 4.11 -14.28
CA GLN A 33 9.10 3.94 -13.03
C GLN A 33 9.44 5.04 -12.03
N THR A 34 8.43 5.59 -11.37
CA THR A 34 8.58 6.44 -10.17
C THR A 34 8.03 5.69 -8.95
N VAL A 35 8.89 5.45 -7.97
CA VAL A 35 8.53 4.87 -6.67
C VAL A 35 8.39 5.98 -5.66
N ILE A 36 7.20 6.13 -5.10
CA ILE A 36 6.85 7.13 -4.09
C ILE A 36 6.92 6.47 -2.72
N VAL A 37 7.80 6.95 -1.85
CA VAL A 37 7.93 6.48 -0.46
C VAL A 37 7.22 7.49 0.44
N PHE A 38 6.08 7.11 0.98
CA PHE A 38 5.20 7.97 1.76
C PHE A 38 5.32 7.67 3.25
N MET A 39 6.09 8.49 3.96
CA MET A 39 6.39 8.36 5.39
C MET A 39 6.33 9.72 6.12
N PRO A 40 5.25 10.52 5.97
CA PRO A 40 5.22 11.90 6.45
C PRO A 40 4.74 12.04 7.90
N TRP A 41 4.92 11.04 8.75
CA TRP A 41 4.42 11.05 10.13
C TRP A 41 5.46 11.64 11.08
N ALA A 42 5.18 12.84 11.60
CA ALA A 42 6.13 13.56 12.47
C ALA A 42 6.41 12.83 13.80
N ASP A 43 5.51 12.00 14.26
CA ASP A 43 5.64 11.20 15.48
C ASP A 43 6.39 9.87 15.28
N MET A 44 6.72 9.52 14.03
CA MET A 44 7.44 8.30 13.66
C MET A 44 8.78 8.55 12.94
N THR A 45 9.25 9.79 12.85
CA THR A 45 10.44 10.16 12.07
C THR A 45 11.69 9.37 12.45
N THR A 46 11.83 8.94 13.70
CA THR A 46 13.02 8.17 14.16
C THR A 46 13.06 6.79 13.49
N TYR A 47 11.91 6.14 13.31
CA TYR A 47 11.83 4.83 12.66
C TYR A 47 12.10 4.94 11.16
N PHE A 48 11.56 5.96 10.51
CA PHE A 48 11.71 6.15 9.06
C PHE A 48 13.09 6.61 8.62
N LYS A 49 13.90 7.18 9.52
CA LYS A 49 15.30 7.55 9.19
C LYS A 49 16.10 6.37 8.65
N ARG A 50 15.93 5.18 9.23
CA ARG A 50 16.60 3.96 8.77
C ARG A 50 16.10 3.58 7.38
N ASN A 51 14.78 3.49 7.20
CA ASN A 51 14.17 3.11 5.93
C ASN A 51 14.59 4.06 4.79
N ILE A 52 14.58 5.37 5.06
CA ILE A 52 15.04 6.37 4.08
C ILE A 52 16.53 6.21 3.77
N SER A 53 17.36 5.94 4.79
CA SER A 53 18.78 5.68 4.60
C SER A 53 19.04 4.43 3.76
N ASP A 54 18.22 3.38 3.92
CA ASP A 54 18.30 2.16 3.12
C ASP A 54 18.00 2.44 1.65
N PHE A 55 16.97 3.26 1.36
CA PHE A 55 16.71 3.73 -0.01
C PHE A 55 17.83 4.59 -0.57
N GLU A 56 18.43 5.47 0.23
CA GLU A 56 19.60 6.24 -0.20
C GLU A 56 20.79 5.36 -0.54
N ASN A 57 21.07 4.39 0.31
CA ASN A 57 22.13 3.43 0.05
C ASN A 57 21.86 2.65 -1.24
N PHE A 58 20.63 2.20 -1.45
CA PHE A 58 20.23 1.52 -2.69
C PHE A 58 20.44 2.42 -3.92
N VAL A 59 19.98 3.67 -3.88
CA VAL A 59 20.16 4.66 -4.96
C VAL A 59 21.65 4.91 -5.21
N ASN A 60 22.46 5.01 -4.15
CA ASN A 60 23.89 5.27 -4.24
C ASN A 60 24.69 4.12 -4.89
N THR A 61 24.17 2.91 -4.88
CA THR A 61 24.79 1.78 -5.60
C THR A 61 24.71 1.90 -7.12
N GLY A 62 23.95 2.88 -7.64
CA GLY A 62 23.79 3.12 -9.08
C GLY A 62 22.84 2.13 -9.77
N ASN A 63 22.04 1.39 -9.01
CA ASN A 63 21.13 0.36 -9.53
C ASN A 63 19.80 0.92 -10.09
N LEU A 64 19.63 2.25 -10.14
CA LEU A 64 18.46 2.89 -10.75
C LEU A 64 18.73 3.14 -12.23
N ASP A 65 18.23 2.26 -13.08
CA ASP A 65 18.26 2.42 -14.53
C ASP A 65 16.92 2.96 -15.02
N ASN A 66 16.86 4.27 -15.26
CA ASN A 66 15.63 4.97 -15.68
C ASN A 66 14.47 4.87 -14.69
N GLN A 67 14.77 4.83 -13.38
CA GLN A 67 13.77 4.90 -12.30
C GLN A 67 14.06 6.10 -11.40
N ARG A 68 13.03 6.55 -10.67
CA ARG A 68 13.13 7.66 -9.71
C ARG A 68 12.57 7.22 -8.35
N VAL A 69 13.20 7.69 -7.29
CA VAL A 69 12.76 7.48 -5.90
C VAL A 69 12.37 8.84 -5.31
N ILE A 70 11.11 9.00 -4.99
CA ILE A 70 10.56 10.23 -4.41
C ILE A 70 10.09 9.93 -3.00
N VAL A 71 10.63 10.66 -2.02
CA VAL A 71 10.30 10.44 -0.60
C VAL A 71 9.52 11.61 -0.04
N CYS A 72 8.36 11.34 0.53
CA CYS A 72 7.59 12.29 1.33
C CYS A 72 7.92 12.08 2.81
N ILE A 73 8.47 13.10 3.45
CA ILE A 73 8.96 13.06 4.84
C ILE A 73 8.40 14.22 5.65
N ALA A 74 8.14 14.00 6.94
CA ALA A 74 7.89 15.10 7.88
C ALA A 74 9.21 15.62 8.45
N TYR A 75 9.41 16.92 8.39
CA TYR A 75 10.48 17.60 9.13
C TYR A 75 10.07 17.85 10.59
N ASN A 76 8.82 18.13 10.80
CA ASN A 76 8.15 18.29 12.10
C ASN A 76 6.61 18.27 11.91
N SER A 77 5.86 18.51 12.97
CA SER A 77 4.38 18.52 12.95
C SER A 77 3.73 19.60 12.07
N LYS A 78 4.51 20.55 11.55
CA LYS A 78 4.01 21.68 10.74
C LYS A 78 4.62 21.73 9.35
N ARG A 79 5.62 20.91 9.06
CA ARG A 79 6.35 20.96 7.79
C ARG A 79 6.65 19.56 7.29
N ALA A 80 6.32 19.33 6.05
CA ALA A 80 6.71 18.14 5.31
C ALA A 80 7.40 18.55 4.00
N GLY A 81 8.25 17.66 3.49
CA GLY A 81 8.93 17.84 2.23
C GLY A 81 8.77 16.62 1.34
N VAL A 82 8.80 16.86 0.05
CA VAL A 82 8.95 15.85 -0.99
C VAL A 82 10.33 16.03 -1.59
N VAL A 83 11.14 15.00 -1.51
CA VAL A 83 12.52 14.98 -1.98
C VAL A 83 12.73 13.85 -2.99
N GLU A 84 13.52 14.12 -4.03
CA GLU A 84 14.02 13.08 -4.91
C GLU A 84 15.38 12.59 -4.41
N LEU A 85 15.54 11.27 -4.32
CA LEU A 85 16.82 10.65 -4.02
C LEU A 85 17.58 10.40 -5.32
N SER A 86 18.75 10.99 -5.44
CA SER A 86 19.70 10.78 -6.52
C SER A 86 21.03 10.35 -5.94
N GLN A 87 21.96 9.88 -6.78
CA GLN A 87 23.27 9.42 -6.29
C GLN A 87 23.98 10.51 -5.48
N ASN A 88 24.19 10.23 -4.18
CA ASN A 88 24.79 11.11 -3.19
C ASN A 88 24.10 12.48 -3.02
N ARG A 89 22.81 12.60 -3.37
CA ARG A 89 22.07 13.86 -3.31
C ARG A 89 20.60 13.67 -2.98
N ARG A 90 20.05 14.64 -2.26
CA ARG A 90 18.61 14.84 -2.05
C ARG A 90 18.19 16.16 -2.69
N ASP A 91 17.30 16.12 -3.66
CA ASP A 91 16.74 17.31 -4.29
C ASP A 91 15.34 17.57 -3.73
N THR A 92 15.14 18.70 -3.07
CA THR A 92 13.81 19.09 -2.60
C THR A 92 12.97 19.52 -3.78
N LEU A 93 11.88 18.80 -4.03
CA LEU A 93 10.89 19.11 -5.05
C LEU A 93 9.82 20.07 -4.51
N PHE A 94 9.28 19.75 -3.32
CA PHE A 94 8.21 20.53 -2.70
C PHE A 94 8.41 20.62 -1.20
N ASN A 95 7.89 21.71 -0.62
CA ASN A 95 7.72 21.89 0.82
C ASN A 95 6.26 22.25 1.11
N TYR A 96 5.68 21.59 2.10
CA TYR A 96 4.32 21.82 2.54
C TYR A 96 4.35 22.40 3.96
N GLU A 97 3.63 23.50 4.15
CA GLU A 97 3.45 24.13 5.46
C GLU A 97 2.08 23.74 6.03
N ASN A 98 2.08 23.19 7.24
CA ASN A 98 0.90 22.66 7.94
C ASN A 98 0.06 21.68 7.09
N PRO A 99 0.67 20.68 6.40
CA PRO A 99 -0.10 19.74 5.61
C PRO A 99 -0.90 18.84 6.53
N ASP A 100 -2.12 18.50 6.11
CA ASP A 100 -2.92 17.45 6.72
C ASP A 100 -3.17 16.33 5.70
N PHE A 101 -2.21 15.42 5.59
CA PHE A 101 -2.32 14.28 4.67
C PHE A 101 -3.38 13.25 5.09
N THR A 102 -4.07 13.45 6.21
CA THR A 102 -5.27 12.66 6.55
C THR A 102 -6.52 13.14 5.81
N LEU A 103 -6.42 14.31 5.18
CA LEU A 103 -7.46 14.85 4.32
C LEU A 103 -7.21 14.46 2.86
N GLU A 104 -8.26 14.00 2.21
CA GLU A 104 -8.24 13.63 0.79
C GLU A 104 -7.61 14.72 -0.09
N LYS A 105 -7.99 15.98 0.15
CA LYS A 105 -7.49 17.12 -0.62
C LYS A 105 -5.98 17.27 -0.59
N ASP A 106 -5.37 17.23 0.59
CA ASP A 106 -3.92 17.46 0.74
C ASP A 106 -3.13 16.25 0.22
N LEU A 107 -3.63 15.03 0.45
CA LEU A 107 -3.04 13.81 -0.08
C LEU A 107 -3.14 13.75 -1.62
N SER A 108 -4.28 14.10 -2.20
CA SER A 108 -4.48 14.19 -3.66
C SER A 108 -3.55 15.21 -4.29
N GLN A 109 -3.41 16.40 -3.65
CA GLN A 109 -2.54 17.45 -4.15
C GLN A 109 -1.08 17.01 -4.16
N MET A 110 -0.61 16.39 -3.06
CA MET A 110 0.76 15.88 -2.97
C MET A 110 1.05 14.83 -4.06
N LEU A 111 0.16 13.86 -4.26
CA LEU A 111 0.35 12.84 -5.31
C LEU A 111 0.36 13.48 -6.71
N THR A 112 -0.51 14.44 -6.96
CA THR A 112 -0.57 15.19 -8.24
C THR A 112 0.72 15.97 -8.49
N ASP A 113 1.22 16.66 -7.47
CA ASP A 113 2.48 17.42 -7.55
C ASP A 113 3.67 16.50 -7.86
N ILE A 114 3.74 15.35 -7.19
CA ILE A 114 4.80 14.35 -7.44
C ILE A 114 4.73 13.82 -8.87
N ILE A 115 3.54 13.44 -9.33
CA ILE A 115 3.33 12.91 -10.69
C ILE A 115 3.72 13.94 -11.75
N ALA A 116 3.43 15.22 -11.52
CA ALA A 116 3.81 16.29 -12.41
C ALA A 116 5.34 16.53 -12.44
N ALA A 117 6.00 16.47 -11.28
CA ALA A 117 7.44 16.69 -11.16
C ALA A 117 8.28 15.47 -11.56
N ALA A 118 7.74 14.27 -11.37
CA ALA A 118 8.41 13.00 -11.63
C ALA A 118 7.57 12.09 -12.56
N PRO A 119 7.29 12.53 -13.81
CA PRO A 119 6.50 11.75 -14.74
C PRO A 119 7.17 10.42 -15.06
N ALA A 120 6.34 9.36 -15.13
CA ALA A 120 6.78 8.00 -15.39
C ALA A 120 5.73 7.21 -16.17
N GLU A 121 6.16 6.09 -16.77
CA GLU A 121 5.25 5.11 -17.38
C GLU A 121 4.48 4.36 -16.30
N ARG A 122 5.14 4.00 -15.20
CA ARG A 122 4.58 3.27 -14.05
C ARG A 122 4.87 4.01 -12.75
N TYR A 123 3.92 3.92 -11.82
CA TYR A 123 4.05 4.49 -10.49
C TYR A 123 3.85 3.40 -9.44
N ALA A 124 4.63 3.46 -8.38
CA ALA A 124 4.47 2.60 -7.22
C ALA A 124 4.45 3.44 -5.94
N LEU A 125 3.73 2.97 -4.93
CA LEU A 125 3.56 3.67 -3.66
C LEU A 125 3.97 2.74 -2.51
N ILE A 126 4.95 3.17 -1.71
CA ILE A 126 5.37 2.50 -0.48
C ILE A 126 4.91 3.35 0.68
N ILE A 127 4.13 2.79 1.59
CA ILE A 127 3.55 3.48 2.73
C ILE A 127 4.11 2.86 4.01
N GLY A 128 4.95 3.60 4.73
CA GLY A 128 5.41 3.18 6.04
C GLY A 128 4.54 3.78 7.15
N GLY A 129 4.22 2.99 8.17
CA GLY A 129 3.41 3.45 9.29
C GLY A 129 2.81 2.32 10.10
N HIS A 130 1.97 2.69 11.07
CA HIS A 130 1.08 1.72 11.69
C HIS A 130 0.02 1.27 10.68
N GLY A 131 -0.46 0.03 10.82
CA GLY A 131 -1.56 -0.51 10.05
C GLY A 131 -2.51 -1.30 10.94
N THR A 132 -3.80 -1.27 10.62
CA THR A 132 -4.85 -1.99 11.33
C THR A 132 -5.92 -2.55 10.40
N GLY A 133 -5.52 -2.76 9.15
CA GLY A 133 -6.41 -3.24 8.10
C GLY A 133 -7.53 -2.25 7.77
N TRP A 134 -8.71 -2.78 7.55
CA TRP A 134 -9.92 -2.06 7.12
C TRP A 134 -10.64 -1.31 8.23
N LEU A 135 -10.28 -1.56 9.49
CA LEU A 135 -11.02 -1.02 10.63
C LEU A 135 -11.08 0.51 10.58
N PRO A 136 -12.23 1.14 10.86
CA PRO A 136 -12.38 2.59 10.75
C PRO A 136 -11.62 3.34 11.84
N LYS A 137 -11.24 4.58 11.55
CA LYS A 137 -10.62 5.51 12.48
C LYS A 137 -11.42 5.65 13.78
N GLY A 138 -10.77 5.52 14.93
CA GLY A 138 -11.38 5.68 16.24
C GLY A 138 -12.22 4.51 16.76
N ALA A 139 -12.34 3.40 16.01
CA ALA A 139 -13.05 2.21 16.50
C ALA A 139 -12.34 1.64 17.75
N SER A 140 -13.05 1.14 18.78
CA SER A 140 -12.50 0.54 20.01
C SER A 140 -12.88 -0.94 20.15
N LEU A 141 -11.89 -1.83 20.13
CA LEU A 141 -12.06 -3.19 20.65
C LEU A 141 -11.82 -3.12 22.16
N ASP A 142 -12.67 -3.69 23.00
CA ASP A 142 -12.46 -3.73 24.45
C ASP A 142 -11.10 -4.37 24.74
N LYS A 143 -10.21 -3.68 25.45
CA LYS A 143 -8.80 -4.06 25.55
C LYS A 143 -8.24 -4.08 26.96
N PRO A 144 -7.29 -4.97 27.22
CA PRO A 144 -6.26 -4.70 28.24
C PRO A 144 -5.44 -3.49 27.83
N LYS A 145 -5.14 -2.63 28.79
CA LYS A 145 -4.62 -1.25 28.71
C LYS A 145 -3.29 -1.01 27.97
N LEU A 146 -2.74 -1.93 27.21
CA LEU A 146 -1.31 -1.85 26.88
C LEU A 146 -0.98 -1.57 25.41
N LEU A 147 -1.81 -1.82 24.41
CA LEU A 147 -1.40 -1.60 23.02
C LEU A 147 -2.58 -1.25 22.10
N ALA A 148 -2.32 -0.27 21.26
CA ALA A 148 -3.07 0.13 20.08
C ALA A 148 -4.49 0.69 20.30
N LYS A 149 -4.55 1.96 20.56
CA LYS A 149 -5.65 2.84 20.14
C LYS A 149 -5.51 3.12 18.64
N THR A 150 -5.43 2.12 17.77
CA THR A 150 -5.01 2.41 16.41
C THR A 150 -5.71 1.53 15.41
N ARG A 151 -6.42 2.17 14.50
CA ARG A 151 -7.17 1.55 13.42
C ARG A 151 -7.14 2.45 12.21
N TYR A 152 -6.13 2.26 11.37
CA TYR A 152 -5.84 3.10 10.22
C TYR A 152 -4.48 2.68 9.69
N PHE A 153 -4.04 3.25 8.64
CA PHE A 153 -2.60 3.32 8.38
C PHE A 153 -2.13 4.75 8.67
N GLY A 154 -0.87 4.89 9.06
CA GLY A 154 -0.27 6.20 9.31
C GLY A 154 0.52 6.29 10.61
N GLY A 155 0.53 7.46 11.24
CA GLY A 155 1.27 7.71 12.47
C GLY A 155 0.53 7.28 13.74
N GLN A 156 1.15 7.43 14.90
CA GLN A 156 0.58 7.00 16.19
C GLN A 156 -0.58 7.86 16.68
N LYS A 157 -0.55 9.17 16.37
CA LYS A 157 -1.57 10.12 16.83
C LYS A 157 -2.76 10.12 15.90
N ASP A 158 -3.95 10.35 16.45
CA ASP A 158 -5.21 10.43 15.71
C ASP A 158 -5.17 11.40 14.52
N GLY A 159 -4.41 12.49 14.63
CA GLY A 159 -4.21 13.46 13.56
C GLY A 159 -3.29 12.99 12.41
N TYR A 160 -2.76 11.77 12.47
CA TYR A 160 -1.93 11.18 11.41
C TYR A 160 -2.53 9.87 10.86
N GLN A 161 -3.80 9.62 11.13
CA GLN A 161 -4.50 8.40 10.75
C GLN A 161 -5.28 8.63 9.45
N ILE A 162 -5.08 7.77 8.45
CA ILE A 162 -5.74 7.86 7.15
C ILE A 162 -6.63 6.63 6.97
N GLU A 163 -7.86 6.83 6.54
CA GLU A 163 -8.73 5.74 6.13
C GLU A 163 -8.36 5.23 4.72
N ILE A 164 -8.57 3.95 4.47
CA ILE A 164 -8.24 3.33 3.18
C ILE A 164 -9.02 3.98 2.03
N GLN A 165 -10.28 4.38 2.26
CA GLN A 165 -11.10 5.09 1.28
C GLN A 165 -10.50 6.44 0.88
N THR A 166 -9.93 7.16 1.85
CA THR A 166 -9.23 8.44 1.60
C THR A 166 -8.02 8.22 0.69
N LEU A 167 -7.24 7.16 0.94
CA LEU A 167 -6.12 6.80 0.08
C LEU A 167 -6.58 6.44 -1.33
N ALA A 168 -7.61 5.58 -1.45
CA ALA A 168 -8.17 5.19 -2.75
C ALA A 168 -8.60 6.41 -3.57
N THR A 169 -9.35 7.32 -2.94
CA THR A 169 -9.81 8.55 -3.60
C THR A 169 -8.65 9.47 -3.98
N ALA A 170 -7.65 9.62 -3.12
CA ALA A 170 -6.49 10.46 -3.42
C ALA A 170 -5.67 9.93 -4.61
N ILE A 171 -5.46 8.61 -4.69
CA ILE A 171 -4.79 7.99 -5.85
C ILE A 171 -5.65 8.17 -7.11
N GLN A 172 -6.95 7.96 -7.03
CA GLN A 172 -7.86 8.18 -8.17
C GLN A 172 -7.79 9.62 -8.69
N ASN A 173 -7.81 10.61 -7.78
CA ASN A 173 -7.74 12.03 -8.12
C ASN A 173 -6.40 12.42 -8.76
N SER A 174 -5.33 11.69 -8.49
CA SER A 174 -4.03 11.89 -9.13
C SER A 174 -4.02 11.50 -10.62
N GLY A 175 -5.05 10.81 -11.09
CA GLY A 175 -5.20 10.35 -12.47
C GLY A 175 -4.25 9.21 -12.86
N ARG A 176 -3.60 8.57 -11.90
CA ARG A 176 -2.67 7.46 -12.12
C ARG A 176 -3.03 6.24 -11.27
N ARG A 177 -2.88 5.07 -11.87
CA ARG A 177 -2.97 3.78 -11.19
C ARG A 177 -1.57 3.39 -10.72
N MET A 178 -1.48 2.78 -9.53
CA MET A 178 -0.21 2.29 -8.99
C MET A 178 0.07 0.87 -9.50
N GLU A 179 1.29 0.62 -9.96
CA GLU A 179 1.74 -0.74 -10.29
C GLU A 179 1.65 -1.63 -9.05
N TYR A 180 2.08 -1.08 -7.90
CA TYR A 180 1.83 -1.70 -6.60
C TYR A 180 1.69 -0.64 -5.51
N ILE A 181 0.96 -1.01 -4.44
CA ILE A 181 0.99 -0.33 -3.14
C ILE A 181 1.61 -1.31 -2.14
N LEU A 182 2.74 -0.95 -1.54
CA LEU A 182 3.36 -1.71 -0.47
C LEU A 182 3.07 -1.02 0.86
N PHE A 183 2.45 -1.74 1.77
CA PHE A 183 2.24 -1.29 3.14
C PHE A 183 3.31 -1.89 4.06
N ASP A 184 4.21 -1.05 4.54
CA ASP A 184 5.14 -1.35 5.63
C ASP A 184 4.44 -1.05 6.96
N GLY A 185 3.52 -1.94 7.33
CA GLY A 185 2.65 -1.81 8.49
C GLY A 185 1.86 -3.09 8.77
N CYS A 186 1.39 -3.24 10.01
CA CYS A 186 0.68 -4.42 10.49
C CYS A 186 -0.68 -4.61 9.81
N TYR A 187 -1.08 -5.86 9.56
CA TYR A 187 -2.44 -6.25 9.15
C TYR A 187 -2.95 -5.66 7.83
N MET A 188 -2.07 -5.20 6.95
CA MET A 188 -2.48 -4.55 5.71
C MET A 188 -2.78 -5.52 4.56
N SER A 189 -2.43 -6.81 4.69
CA SER A 189 -2.87 -7.85 3.76
C SER A 189 -4.19 -8.49 4.24
N ASN A 190 -5.27 -7.73 4.13
CA ASN A 190 -6.63 -8.19 4.36
C ASN A 190 -7.51 -7.88 3.14
N ILE A 191 -8.53 -8.71 2.92
CA ILE A 191 -9.35 -8.64 1.71
C ILE A 191 -10.15 -7.33 1.61
N GLU A 192 -10.62 -6.82 2.74
CA GLU A 192 -11.39 -5.59 2.80
C GLU A 192 -10.56 -4.40 2.33
N THR A 193 -9.30 -4.30 2.77
CA THR A 193 -8.34 -3.27 2.31
C THR A 193 -7.99 -3.46 0.84
N ALA A 194 -7.65 -4.68 0.43
CA ALA A 194 -7.27 -4.96 -0.95
C ALA A 194 -8.39 -4.65 -1.94
N TYR A 195 -9.63 -5.02 -1.59
CA TYR A 195 -10.80 -4.77 -2.43
C TYR A 195 -11.17 -3.27 -2.51
N GLU A 196 -10.91 -2.50 -1.44
CA GLU A 196 -11.10 -1.04 -1.46
C GLU A 196 -10.14 -0.36 -2.44
N LEU A 197 -8.90 -0.88 -2.57
CA LEU A 197 -7.84 -0.32 -3.40
C LEU A 197 -7.75 -0.92 -4.80
N LYS A 198 -8.53 -1.95 -5.13
CA LYS A 198 -8.39 -2.71 -6.39
C LYS A 198 -8.50 -1.88 -7.66
N ASP A 199 -9.24 -0.77 -7.61
CA ASP A 199 -9.45 0.09 -8.77
C ASP A 199 -8.31 1.09 -9.00
N VAL A 200 -7.41 1.25 -8.01
CA VAL A 200 -6.32 2.24 -8.03
C VAL A 200 -4.91 1.62 -7.98
N ALA A 201 -4.80 0.30 -7.82
CA ALA A 201 -3.54 -0.43 -7.87
C ALA A 201 -3.67 -1.76 -8.61
N ASP A 202 -2.56 -2.25 -9.21
CA ASP A 202 -2.52 -3.59 -9.80
C ASP A 202 -2.20 -4.63 -8.74
N TYR A 203 -1.32 -4.31 -7.79
CA TYR A 203 -0.94 -5.20 -6.71
C TYR A 203 -0.95 -4.50 -5.35
N ILE A 204 -1.37 -5.22 -4.31
CA ILE A 204 -1.20 -4.82 -2.92
C ILE A 204 -0.20 -5.76 -2.27
N ILE A 205 0.81 -5.19 -1.61
CA ILE A 205 1.86 -5.92 -0.89
C ILE A 205 1.73 -5.56 0.58
N GLY A 206 1.67 -6.54 1.46
CA GLY A 206 1.56 -6.29 2.90
C GLY A 206 1.69 -7.55 3.74
N SER A 207 1.70 -7.37 5.03
CA SER A 207 1.63 -8.46 6.01
C SER A 207 0.20 -8.67 6.48
N PRO A 208 -0.29 -9.91 6.55
CA PRO A 208 -1.56 -10.22 7.20
C PRO A 208 -1.50 -10.22 8.73
N THR A 209 -0.29 -10.12 9.31
CA THR A 209 -0.06 -10.08 10.77
C THR A 209 0.69 -8.83 11.20
N GLU A 210 1.12 -8.76 12.46
CA GLU A 210 1.98 -7.69 12.93
C GLU A 210 3.36 -7.75 12.27
N ILE A 211 3.91 -6.57 11.95
CA ILE A 211 5.31 -6.37 11.53
C ILE A 211 6.07 -5.78 12.72
N MET A 212 7.28 -6.27 12.96
CA MET A 212 8.15 -5.76 14.01
C MET A 212 8.64 -4.33 13.71
N ILE A 213 9.18 -3.68 14.73
CA ILE A 213 9.63 -2.29 14.67
C ILE A 213 10.69 -1.99 13.60
N ASP A 214 11.43 -3.02 13.18
CA ASP A 214 12.38 -2.89 12.06
C ASP A 214 11.70 -2.67 10.72
N GLY A 215 10.40 -2.99 10.62
CA GLY A 215 9.60 -2.78 9.43
C GLY A 215 10.05 -3.64 8.25
N PHE A 216 9.87 -3.12 7.06
CA PHE A 216 10.28 -3.78 5.83
C PHE A 216 11.81 -3.67 5.67
N PRO A 217 12.55 -4.77 5.39
CA PRO A 217 14.02 -4.77 5.31
C PRO A 217 14.51 -4.19 3.97
N TYR A 218 14.37 -2.89 3.76
CA TYR A 218 14.69 -2.23 2.48
C TYR A 218 16.15 -2.38 2.07
N ALA A 219 17.09 -2.46 3.03
CA ALA A 219 18.51 -2.68 2.73
C ALA A 219 18.75 -3.90 1.83
N ASP A 220 17.98 -4.98 2.05
CA ASP A 220 18.12 -6.24 1.33
C ASP A 220 17.09 -6.39 0.21
N CYS A 221 15.87 -5.87 0.43
CA CYS A 221 14.71 -6.16 -0.40
C CYS A 221 14.41 -5.08 -1.46
N ALA A 222 14.97 -3.86 -1.34
CA ALA A 222 14.65 -2.77 -2.28
C ALA A 222 14.88 -3.15 -3.75
N LYS A 223 15.94 -3.89 -4.05
CA LYS A 223 16.28 -4.34 -5.41
C LYS A 223 15.16 -5.09 -6.14
N TYR A 224 14.22 -5.69 -5.42
CA TYR A 224 13.10 -6.43 -5.99
C TYR A 224 11.89 -5.53 -6.31
N LEU A 225 11.91 -4.26 -5.86
CA LEU A 225 10.82 -3.29 -6.01
C LEU A 225 10.97 -2.37 -7.23
N PHE A 226 12.11 -2.41 -7.91
CA PHE A 226 12.43 -1.49 -9.01
C PHE A 226 12.54 -2.22 -10.35
N GLY A 227 12.21 -1.50 -11.42
CA GLY A 227 12.30 -2.01 -12.78
C GLY A 227 11.29 -3.13 -13.04
N ASN A 228 11.76 -4.32 -13.35
CA ASN A 228 10.91 -5.52 -13.41
C ASN A 228 10.76 -6.07 -11.99
N VAL A 229 9.65 -5.71 -11.35
CA VAL A 229 9.38 -6.11 -9.95
C VAL A 229 9.39 -7.63 -9.82
N ASP A 230 10.21 -8.16 -8.90
CA ASP A 230 10.29 -9.59 -8.58
C ASP A 230 9.58 -9.87 -7.26
N PHE A 231 8.28 -10.12 -7.31
CA PHE A 231 7.45 -10.37 -6.14
C PHE A 231 7.83 -11.65 -5.39
N ASP A 232 8.29 -12.70 -6.09
CA ASP A 232 8.72 -13.93 -5.47
C ASP A 232 10.04 -13.74 -4.71
N GLY A 233 11.02 -13.07 -5.34
CA GLY A 233 12.27 -12.66 -4.69
C GLY A 233 12.03 -11.75 -3.49
N LEU A 234 11.07 -10.83 -3.59
CA LEU A 234 10.67 -9.93 -2.51
C LEU A 234 10.14 -10.71 -1.30
N CYS A 235 9.20 -11.63 -1.51
CA CYS A 235 8.61 -12.43 -0.44
C CYS A 235 9.66 -13.31 0.25
N ARG A 236 10.55 -13.96 -0.51
CA ARG A 236 11.66 -14.75 0.07
C ARG A 236 12.59 -13.88 0.89
N CYS A 237 13.04 -12.75 0.33
CA CYS A 237 13.94 -11.83 1.02
C CYS A 237 13.37 -11.34 2.35
N PHE A 238 12.08 -10.99 2.38
CA PHE A 238 11.40 -10.57 3.60
C PHE A 238 11.40 -11.67 4.67
N VAL A 239 11.02 -12.88 4.31
CA VAL A 239 10.97 -14.00 5.26
C VAL A 239 12.37 -14.42 5.70
N ASP A 240 13.37 -14.40 4.83
CA ASP A 240 14.77 -14.68 5.20
C ASP A 240 15.26 -13.71 6.27
N PHE A 241 14.93 -12.41 6.16
CA PHE A 241 15.24 -11.44 7.19
C PHE A 241 14.58 -11.79 8.53
N TYR A 242 13.27 -12.08 8.52
CA TYR A 242 12.51 -12.36 9.74
C TYR A 242 12.77 -13.75 10.32
N ASN A 243 13.31 -14.71 9.55
CA ASN A 243 13.81 -15.98 10.07
C ASN A 243 15.05 -15.80 10.97
N ASN A 244 15.80 -14.72 10.78
CA ASN A 244 16.96 -14.39 11.61
C ASN A 244 16.61 -13.60 12.88
N TYR A 245 15.34 -13.29 13.11
CA TYR A 245 14.86 -12.72 14.36
C TYR A 245 14.99 -13.74 15.50
N SER A 246 15.16 -13.26 16.75
CA SER A 246 15.17 -14.12 17.93
C SER A 246 13.88 -14.94 18.08
N THR A 247 12.78 -14.42 17.58
CA THR A 247 11.51 -15.11 17.39
C THR A 247 11.10 -14.90 15.94
N PRO A 248 11.28 -15.90 15.05
CA PRO A 248 10.85 -15.78 13.66
C PRO A 248 9.35 -15.43 13.55
N CYS A 249 9.00 -14.39 12.80
CA CYS A 249 7.65 -13.85 12.85
C CYS A 249 7.22 -13.08 11.58
N GLY A 250 7.88 -13.29 10.44
CA GLY A 250 7.59 -12.58 9.21
C GLY A 250 6.46 -13.23 8.40
N THR A 251 5.52 -12.45 7.96
CA THR A 251 4.49 -12.84 6.99
C THR A 251 4.37 -11.77 5.92
N ILE A 252 4.26 -12.17 4.66
CA ILE A 252 4.12 -11.26 3.52
C ILE A 252 3.30 -11.91 2.43
N ALA A 253 2.52 -11.11 1.72
CA ALA A 253 1.85 -11.54 0.51
C ALA A 253 1.68 -10.41 -0.51
N VAL A 254 1.47 -10.82 -1.74
CA VAL A 254 1.16 -9.95 -2.88
C VAL A 254 -0.20 -10.34 -3.43
N THR A 255 -1.16 -9.42 -3.35
CA THR A 255 -2.51 -9.60 -3.87
C THR A 255 -2.61 -8.96 -5.25
N ASP A 256 -3.01 -9.73 -6.26
CA ASP A 256 -3.34 -9.24 -7.61
C ASP A 256 -4.77 -8.69 -7.62
N CYS A 257 -4.89 -7.36 -7.61
CA CYS A 257 -6.17 -6.65 -7.57
C CYS A 257 -7.11 -6.99 -8.74
N ARG A 258 -6.54 -7.38 -9.88
CA ARG A 258 -7.30 -7.73 -11.10
C ARG A 258 -8.07 -9.04 -10.98
N ARG A 259 -7.78 -9.86 -9.96
CA ARG A 259 -8.41 -11.15 -9.67
C ARG A 259 -9.44 -11.10 -8.57
N LEU A 260 -9.60 -9.94 -7.90
CA LEU A 260 -10.45 -9.84 -6.73
C LEU A 260 -11.94 -9.91 -7.05
N ASP A 261 -12.36 -9.49 -8.24
CA ASP A 261 -13.78 -9.59 -8.63
C ASP A 261 -14.19 -11.05 -8.89
N ASP A 262 -13.32 -11.87 -9.48
CA ASP A 262 -13.57 -13.30 -9.67
C ASP A 262 -13.65 -14.01 -8.31
N LEU A 263 -12.73 -13.70 -7.38
CA LEU A 263 -12.76 -14.22 -6.02
C LEU A 263 -14.05 -13.81 -5.28
N ALA A 264 -14.46 -12.54 -5.42
CA ALA A 264 -15.70 -12.04 -4.80
C ALA A 264 -16.95 -12.76 -5.33
N GLN A 265 -17.01 -13.07 -6.63
CA GLN A 265 -18.12 -13.83 -7.21
C GLN A 265 -18.21 -15.24 -6.62
N THR A 266 -17.09 -15.92 -6.42
CA THR A 266 -17.08 -17.25 -5.79
C THR A 266 -17.50 -17.17 -4.33
N VAL A 267 -16.99 -16.19 -3.57
CA VAL A 267 -17.42 -15.95 -2.18
C VAL A 267 -18.92 -15.63 -2.11
N ARG A 268 -19.44 -14.83 -3.04
CA ARG A 268 -20.88 -14.55 -3.11
C ARG A 268 -21.71 -15.84 -3.28
N LYS A 269 -21.28 -16.76 -4.14
CA LYS A 269 -21.98 -18.06 -4.29
C LYS A 269 -22.00 -18.83 -2.96
N ILE A 270 -20.87 -18.85 -2.24
CA ILE A 270 -20.78 -19.50 -0.92
C ILE A 270 -21.75 -18.84 0.06
N ASN A 271 -21.71 -17.52 0.19
CA ASN A 271 -22.56 -16.77 1.14
C ASN A 271 -24.07 -16.92 0.85
N LEU A 272 -24.44 -17.10 -0.42
CA LEU A 272 -25.84 -17.35 -0.83
C LEU A 272 -26.28 -18.81 -0.60
N SER A 273 -25.34 -19.75 -0.52
CA SER A 273 -25.65 -21.18 -0.37
C SER A 273 -25.84 -21.62 1.08
N GLN A 274 -25.34 -20.83 2.03
CA GLN A 274 -25.35 -21.20 3.46
C GLN A 274 -25.29 -19.97 4.37
N GLU A 275 -25.71 -20.15 5.61
CA GLU A 275 -25.60 -19.12 6.66
C GLU A 275 -24.21 -19.15 7.30
N PHE A 276 -23.80 -18.02 7.84
CA PHE A 276 -22.54 -17.88 8.59
C PHE A 276 -22.59 -18.74 9.87
N ASP A 277 -21.58 -19.60 10.03
CA ASP A 277 -21.40 -20.41 11.25
C ASP A 277 -20.33 -19.78 12.16
N GLU A 278 -20.79 -19.12 13.23
CA GLU A 278 -19.90 -18.53 14.23
C GLU A 278 -19.09 -19.60 15.01
N ALA A 279 -19.62 -20.82 15.17
CA ALA A 279 -18.93 -21.88 15.89
C ALA A 279 -17.67 -22.36 15.17
N ALA A 280 -17.68 -22.31 13.82
CA ALA A 280 -16.54 -22.66 12.97
C ALA A 280 -15.30 -21.77 13.22
N LEU A 281 -15.49 -20.54 13.73
CA LEU A 281 -14.38 -19.63 14.03
C LEU A 281 -13.41 -20.16 15.09
N SER A 282 -13.88 -21.07 15.95
CA SER A 282 -13.04 -21.68 16.99
C SER A 282 -11.91 -22.54 16.43
N SER A 283 -12.11 -23.12 15.24
CA SER A 283 -11.17 -23.98 14.53
C SER A 283 -10.38 -23.26 13.44
N THR A 284 -10.78 -22.03 13.09
CA THR A 284 -10.17 -21.26 12.01
C THR A 284 -8.85 -20.61 12.46
N GLN A 285 -7.83 -20.64 11.58
CA GLN A 285 -6.53 -20.01 11.81
C GLN A 285 -6.71 -18.51 12.06
N LYS A 286 -6.33 -18.09 13.27
CA LYS A 286 -6.27 -16.67 13.66
C LYS A 286 -4.93 -16.08 13.22
N MET A 287 -4.97 -14.84 12.75
CA MET A 287 -3.79 -14.12 12.28
C MET A 287 -3.50 -12.85 13.11
N ASP A 288 -4.16 -12.72 14.26
CA ASP A 288 -3.93 -11.67 15.24
C ASP A 288 -4.07 -12.19 16.68
N GLY A 289 -3.70 -11.37 17.66
CA GLY A 289 -3.84 -11.67 19.09
C GLY A 289 -5.02 -10.96 19.75
N TYR A 290 -5.95 -10.38 19.00
CA TYR A 290 -7.06 -9.60 19.53
C TYR A 290 -8.17 -10.49 20.11
N ASN A 291 -8.96 -9.92 21.00
CA ASN A 291 -10.18 -10.50 21.49
C ASN A 291 -11.30 -9.45 21.46
N PRO A 292 -12.33 -9.65 20.61
CA PRO A 292 -12.46 -10.74 19.63
C PRO A 292 -11.40 -10.68 18.53
N THR A 293 -11.09 -11.83 17.90
CA THR A 293 -10.22 -11.94 16.74
C THR A 293 -10.78 -11.14 15.58
N VAL A 294 -9.94 -10.30 14.97
CA VAL A 294 -10.31 -9.45 13.81
C VAL A 294 -10.01 -10.18 12.51
N PHE A 295 -8.81 -10.79 12.42
CA PHE A 295 -8.26 -11.31 11.20
C PHE A 295 -8.10 -12.82 11.25
N TYR A 296 -8.83 -13.50 10.36
CA TYR A 296 -8.72 -14.95 10.13
C TYR A 296 -8.01 -15.18 8.79
N ASP A 297 -7.24 -16.27 8.67
CA ASP A 297 -6.73 -16.70 7.37
C ASP A 297 -7.90 -16.91 6.40
N PHE A 298 -7.83 -16.30 5.23
CA PHE A 298 -8.96 -16.25 4.29
C PHE A 298 -9.35 -17.64 3.78
N GLY A 299 -8.39 -18.44 3.37
CA GLY A 299 -8.67 -19.78 2.83
C GLY A 299 -9.21 -20.73 3.88
N ASP A 300 -8.57 -20.73 5.05
CA ASP A 300 -8.99 -21.58 6.16
C ASP A 300 -10.38 -21.18 6.69
N TYR A 301 -10.68 -19.87 6.73
CA TYR A 301 -12.00 -19.37 7.08
C TYR A 301 -13.08 -19.96 6.17
N PHE A 302 -12.93 -19.86 4.87
CA PHE A 302 -13.94 -20.37 3.94
C PHE A 302 -13.99 -21.90 3.87
N LEU A 303 -12.88 -22.61 4.11
CA LEU A 303 -12.91 -24.07 4.22
C LEU A 303 -13.72 -24.56 5.43
N HIS A 304 -13.78 -23.76 6.50
CA HIS A 304 -14.64 -24.07 7.66
C HIS A 304 -16.07 -23.56 7.49
N GLN A 305 -16.31 -22.53 6.67
CA GLN A 305 -17.64 -22.03 6.39
C GLN A 305 -18.34 -22.80 5.27
N CYS A 306 -17.62 -23.23 4.21
CA CYS A 306 -18.20 -23.84 3.03
C CYS A 306 -18.29 -25.37 3.14
N THR A 307 -19.52 -25.89 3.00
CA THR A 307 -19.77 -27.35 3.01
C THR A 307 -19.82 -27.96 1.61
N ASP A 308 -19.85 -27.14 0.57
CA ASP A 308 -19.84 -27.56 -0.84
C ASP A 308 -18.39 -27.72 -1.33
N GLU A 309 -18.00 -28.96 -1.68
CA GLU A 309 -16.65 -29.30 -2.10
C GLU A 309 -16.26 -28.63 -3.42
N ASP A 310 -17.20 -28.48 -4.37
CA ASP A 310 -16.95 -27.86 -5.67
C ASP A 310 -16.73 -26.34 -5.51
N LEU A 311 -17.53 -25.68 -4.69
CA LEU A 311 -17.34 -24.25 -4.37
C LEU A 311 -16.04 -24.03 -3.58
N SER A 312 -15.69 -24.93 -2.67
CA SER A 312 -14.42 -24.87 -1.94
C SER A 312 -13.21 -24.99 -2.89
N ALA A 313 -13.29 -25.91 -3.85
CA ALA A 313 -12.23 -26.08 -4.87
C ALA A 313 -12.14 -24.84 -5.78
N GLU A 314 -13.28 -24.29 -6.24
CA GLU A 314 -13.33 -23.03 -7.01
C GLU A 314 -12.71 -21.89 -6.21
N LEU A 315 -13.05 -21.74 -4.93
CA LEU A 315 -12.50 -20.72 -4.05
C LEU A 315 -10.98 -20.81 -3.95
N LEU A 316 -10.43 -21.99 -3.68
CA LEU A 316 -8.97 -22.17 -3.56
C LEU A 316 -8.25 -21.85 -4.87
N GLN A 317 -8.85 -22.17 -6.00
CA GLN A 317 -8.31 -21.79 -7.32
C GLN A 317 -8.29 -20.28 -7.52
N GLN A 318 -9.40 -19.58 -7.20
CA GLN A 318 -9.49 -18.13 -7.32
C GLN A 318 -8.56 -17.44 -6.32
N LEU A 319 -8.46 -17.96 -5.09
CA LEU A 319 -7.55 -17.45 -4.08
C LEU A 319 -6.08 -17.58 -4.49
N ALA A 320 -5.69 -18.70 -5.08
CA ALA A 320 -4.33 -18.90 -5.60
C ALA A 320 -4.00 -17.92 -6.75
N ALA A 321 -5.00 -17.58 -7.56
CA ALA A 321 -4.83 -16.57 -8.62
C ALA A 321 -4.80 -15.14 -8.05
N ALA A 322 -5.58 -14.85 -7.01
CA ALA A 322 -5.64 -13.53 -6.37
C ALA A 322 -4.42 -13.26 -5.46
N VAL A 323 -3.80 -14.29 -4.88
CA VAL A 323 -2.62 -14.17 -4.00
C VAL A 323 -1.48 -15.07 -4.52
N PRO A 324 -0.88 -14.70 -5.67
CA PRO A 324 0.08 -15.56 -6.38
C PRO A 324 1.43 -15.66 -5.67
N TYR A 325 1.81 -14.66 -4.87
CA TYR A 325 3.10 -14.65 -4.17
C TYR A 325 2.86 -14.43 -2.68
N LYS A 326 3.43 -15.32 -1.87
CA LYS A 326 3.35 -15.22 -0.42
C LYS A 326 4.44 -16.06 0.24
N ALA A 327 4.86 -15.65 1.42
CA ALA A 327 5.80 -16.40 2.24
C ALA A 327 5.59 -16.08 3.73
N HIS A 328 5.97 -17.00 4.60
CA HIS A 328 5.86 -16.83 6.04
C HIS A 328 6.93 -17.64 6.78
N THR A 329 7.27 -17.20 7.98
CA THR A 329 8.01 -17.97 8.98
C THR A 329 7.07 -18.99 9.64
N GLU A 330 7.61 -19.92 10.45
CA GLU A 330 6.80 -20.93 11.16
C GLU A 330 5.71 -20.33 12.06
N CYS A 331 6.01 -19.15 12.63
CA CYS A 331 5.11 -18.43 13.53
C CYS A 331 4.91 -16.99 13.08
N TYR A 332 3.82 -16.36 13.53
CA TYR A 332 3.71 -14.90 13.60
C TYR A 332 3.79 -14.44 15.06
N PHE A 333 4.07 -13.17 15.27
CA PHE A 333 4.09 -12.55 16.59
C PHE A 333 2.94 -11.59 16.76
N SER A 334 2.30 -11.60 17.93
CA SER A 334 1.38 -10.56 18.36
C SER A 334 1.89 -9.88 19.63
N ALA A 335 1.90 -8.56 19.64
CA ALA A 335 2.24 -7.77 20.81
C ALA A 335 1.25 -7.96 21.98
N VAL A 336 0.08 -8.54 21.72
CA VAL A 336 -0.96 -8.80 22.73
C VAL A 336 -0.65 -10.07 23.53
N ASN A 337 -0.27 -11.17 22.85
CA ASN A 337 -0.20 -12.50 23.46
C ASN A 337 0.95 -13.37 22.95
N GLY A 338 1.93 -12.80 22.25
CA GLY A 338 3.18 -13.48 21.89
C GLY A 338 3.15 -14.22 20.56
N SER A 339 3.94 -15.30 20.46
CA SER A 339 4.15 -16.05 19.23
C SER A 339 3.06 -17.11 19.02
N HIS A 340 2.61 -17.25 17.77
CA HIS A 340 1.56 -18.16 17.33
C HIS A 340 2.00 -18.94 16.10
N HIS A 341 1.80 -20.25 16.11
CA HIS A 341 2.11 -21.12 14.97
C HIS A 341 1.12 -20.88 13.82
N ILE A 342 1.64 -20.92 12.59
CA ILE A 342 0.87 -20.78 11.37
C ILE A 342 0.64 -22.19 10.80
N ASN A 343 -0.58 -22.70 10.90
CA ASN A 343 -0.96 -23.99 10.31
C ASN A 343 -1.51 -23.83 8.89
N HIS A 344 -2.21 -22.70 8.63
CA HIS A 344 -2.80 -22.36 7.35
C HIS A 344 -2.39 -20.93 6.96
N TYR A 345 -1.97 -20.75 5.71
CA TYR A 345 -1.49 -19.46 5.23
C TYR A 345 -1.95 -19.16 3.80
N SER A 346 -2.97 -18.35 3.70
CA SER A 346 -3.48 -17.84 2.42
C SER A 346 -2.72 -16.60 1.94
N GLY A 347 -1.99 -15.93 2.85
CA GLY A 347 -1.32 -14.66 2.59
C GLY A 347 -2.23 -13.45 2.68
N ILE A 348 -3.54 -13.65 2.81
CA ILE A 348 -4.53 -12.60 3.00
C ILE A 348 -5.52 -13.03 4.07
N THR A 349 -6.05 -12.07 4.83
CA THR A 349 -7.01 -12.30 5.90
C THR A 349 -8.39 -11.77 5.56
N ILE A 350 -9.38 -12.18 6.35
CA ILE A 350 -10.76 -11.73 6.33
C ILE A 350 -11.28 -11.52 7.76
N SER A 351 -12.23 -10.62 7.93
CA SER A 351 -12.96 -10.44 9.18
C SER A 351 -14.33 -11.15 9.15
N ALA A 352 -14.64 -11.85 10.21
CA ALA A 352 -15.93 -12.56 10.36
C ALA A 352 -17.08 -11.58 10.65
N PRO A 353 -18.29 -11.79 10.12
CA PRO A 353 -19.44 -10.90 10.28
C PRO A 353 -20.12 -11.04 11.66
N THR A 354 -19.34 -10.97 12.72
CA THR A 354 -19.88 -10.93 14.08
C THR A 354 -20.51 -9.57 14.37
N ASP A 355 -21.39 -9.53 15.37
CA ASP A 355 -22.06 -8.28 15.78
C ASP A 355 -21.10 -7.13 16.06
N VAL A 356 -19.90 -7.44 16.57
CA VAL A 356 -18.86 -6.43 16.85
C VAL A 356 -18.40 -5.77 15.58
N PHE A 357 -18.02 -6.56 14.57
CA PHE A 357 -17.46 -6.02 13.32
C PHE A 357 -18.54 -5.43 12.41
N ILE A 358 -19.77 -5.94 12.46
CA ILE A 358 -20.91 -5.31 11.79
C ILE A 358 -21.12 -3.89 12.36
N ARG A 359 -21.11 -3.71 13.70
CA ARG A 359 -21.22 -2.38 14.32
C ARG A 359 -20.02 -1.47 14.00
N LEU A 360 -18.85 -2.02 13.70
CA LEU A 360 -17.67 -1.28 13.30
C LEU A 360 -17.63 -0.95 11.81
N GLY A 361 -18.66 -1.30 11.05
CA GLY A 361 -18.81 -0.93 9.64
C GLY A 361 -18.30 -1.96 8.65
N LEU A 362 -18.21 -3.25 9.02
CA LEU A 362 -17.82 -4.31 8.09
C LEU A 362 -18.73 -4.33 6.84
N LYS A 363 -20.04 -4.11 7.04
CA LYS A 363 -21.04 -4.06 5.96
C LYS A 363 -20.89 -2.83 5.04
N GLU A 364 -20.15 -1.83 5.48
CA GLU A 364 -19.86 -0.63 4.68
C GLU A 364 -18.68 -0.81 3.72
N THR A 365 -17.90 -1.89 3.87
CA THR A 365 -16.76 -2.19 2.99
C THR A 365 -17.24 -2.56 1.58
N LYS A 366 -16.45 -2.22 0.56
CA LYS A 366 -16.74 -2.65 -0.83
C LYS A 366 -16.73 -4.18 -0.96
N TRP A 367 -15.86 -4.85 -0.19
CA TRP A 367 -15.80 -6.32 -0.17
C TRP A 367 -17.12 -6.92 0.27
N TRP A 368 -17.68 -6.48 1.40
CA TRP A 368 -18.98 -6.98 1.88
C TRP A 368 -20.06 -6.81 0.82
N ARG A 369 -20.20 -5.61 0.27
CA ARG A 369 -21.24 -5.30 -0.74
C ARG A 369 -21.09 -6.13 -2.02
N ALA A 370 -19.87 -6.57 -2.34
CA ALA A 370 -19.62 -7.40 -3.51
C ALA A 370 -19.96 -8.89 -3.26
N THR A 371 -19.97 -9.32 -1.99
CA THR A 371 -20.10 -10.72 -1.60
C THR A 371 -21.40 -11.07 -0.88
N GLU A 372 -22.24 -10.08 -0.54
CA GLU A 372 -23.60 -10.31 0.02
C GLU A 372 -24.61 -10.82 -1.01
#